data_9bf2f11e946c627c5857ee8036e2221b
#
_entry.id   9bf2f11e946c627c5857ee8036e2221b
#
_cell.length_a   1.000
_cell.length_b   1.000
_cell.length_c   1.000
_cell.angle_alpha   90.00
_cell.angle_beta   90.00
_cell.angle_gamma   90.00
#
_symmetry.space_group_name_H-M   'P 1'
#
loop_
_entity.id
_entity.type
_entity.pdbx_description
1 polymer ?
#
loop_
_entity_poly.entity_id
_entity_poly.type
_entity_poly.pdbx_seq_one_letter_code
_entity_poly.pdbx_strand_id
1 'polypeptide(L)'
;LVGSEMCIRDRLEKEEIVNRILAEFGLQGEECHIINGHIPVESKKGESPIKCNGKLLIIDGGFSKAYQGKTGIAGYTLIYNSYGLVIAAHEPFESVEKAVQEGRDVHSHRLLVEHVVKRKTVADTDVGRSIQENIRELEKLLQAYREGAIVENA
;
A
#
# COMPACT_ATOMS: atom_id res chain seq x y z
N LEU A 1 23.72 -12.01 15.08
CA LEU A 1 22.53 -11.69 14.24
C LEU A 1 21.56 -10.70 14.93
N VAL A 2 21.52 -10.67 16.27
CA VAL A 2 20.65 -9.73 17.04
C VAL A 2 21.04 -8.26 16.79
N GLY A 3 22.30 -7.97 16.50
CA GLY A 3 22.77 -6.61 16.25
C GLY A 3 22.35 -6.03 14.88
N SER A 4 22.05 -6.88 13.88
CA SER A 4 21.65 -6.40 12.55
C SER A 4 20.19 -5.96 12.48
N GLU A 5 19.30 -6.63 13.21
CA GLU A 5 17.87 -6.27 13.24
C GLU A 5 17.63 -4.93 13.95
N MET A 6 18.36 -4.68 15.05
CA MET A 6 18.29 -3.40 15.76
C MET A 6 18.80 -2.24 14.88
N CYS A 7 19.88 -2.46 14.13
CA CYS A 7 20.39 -1.46 13.18
C CYS A 7 19.43 -1.15 12.03
N ILE A 8 18.63 -2.13 11.59
CA ILE A 8 17.65 -1.93 10.52
C ILE A 8 16.45 -1.14 11.07
N ARG A 9 15.93 -1.49 12.24
CA ARG A 9 14.82 -0.74 12.89
C ARG A 9 15.16 0.74 13.07
N ASP A 10 16.32 1.04 13.65
CA ASP A 10 16.76 2.42 13.88
C ASP A 10 16.89 3.24 12.58
N ARG A 11 17.21 2.58 11.47
CA ARG A 11 17.32 3.22 10.16
C ARG A 11 15.97 3.46 9.50
N LEU A 12 15.02 2.53 9.66
CA LEU A 12 13.67 2.64 9.11
C LEU A 12 12.82 3.72 9.81
N GLU A 13 13.24 4.20 10.98
CA GLU A 13 12.57 5.30 11.68
C GLU A 13 13.04 6.69 11.24
N LYS A 14 14.09 6.76 10.41
CA LYS A 14 14.63 8.03 9.90
C LYS A 14 14.03 8.35 8.53
N GLU A 15 13.20 9.37 8.48
CA GLU A 15 12.55 9.82 7.24
C GLU A 15 13.54 10.14 6.12
N GLU A 16 14.72 10.68 6.46
CA GLU A 16 15.79 10.97 5.49
C GLU A 16 16.28 9.69 4.76
N ILE A 17 16.36 8.57 5.47
CA ILE A 17 16.77 7.29 4.87
C ILE A 17 15.68 6.76 3.97
N VAL A 18 14.42 6.82 4.41
CA VAL A 18 13.26 6.42 3.61
C VAL A 18 13.19 7.24 2.32
N ASN A 19 13.36 8.56 2.40
CA ASN A 19 13.39 9.44 1.23
C ASN A 19 14.54 9.12 0.27
N ARG A 20 15.72 8.79 0.79
CA ARG A 20 16.86 8.38 -0.06
C ARG A 20 16.58 7.07 -0.78
N ILE A 21 15.98 6.10 -0.11
CA ILE A 21 15.59 4.83 -0.73
C ILE A 21 14.57 5.09 -1.86
N LEU A 22 13.53 5.88 -1.60
CA LEU A 22 12.55 6.24 -2.63
C LEU A 22 13.21 6.93 -3.83
N ALA A 23 14.15 7.86 -3.59
CA ALA A 23 14.86 8.57 -4.63
C ALA A 23 15.72 7.64 -5.52
N GLU A 24 16.34 6.60 -4.95
CA GLU A 24 17.10 5.60 -5.73
C GLU A 24 16.21 4.82 -6.71
N PHE A 25 14.92 4.70 -6.42
CA PHE A 25 13.91 4.12 -7.32
C PHE A 25 13.23 5.17 -8.23
N GLY A 26 13.71 6.41 -8.23
CA GLY A 26 13.11 7.50 -9.01
C GLY A 26 11.76 7.97 -8.49
N LEU A 27 11.39 7.62 -7.26
CA LEU A 27 10.13 7.97 -6.63
C LEU A 27 10.32 9.23 -5.76
N GLN A 28 9.49 10.24 -6.02
CA GLN A 28 9.49 11.51 -5.29
C GLN A 28 8.04 11.94 -5.03
N GLY A 29 7.81 12.53 -3.87
CA GLY A 29 6.50 13.05 -3.49
C GLY A 29 5.92 12.41 -2.23
N GLU A 30 4.79 12.93 -1.81
CA GLU A 30 4.10 12.48 -0.59
C GLU A 30 3.30 11.19 -0.79
N GLU A 31 2.94 10.90 -2.05
CA GLU A 31 2.16 9.70 -2.42
C GLU A 31 3.04 8.46 -2.68
N CYS A 32 4.34 8.53 -2.35
CA CYS A 32 5.27 7.43 -2.51
C CYS A 32 5.50 6.73 -1.18
N HIS A 33 5.30 5.41 -1.16
CA HIS A 33 5.37 4.61 0.05
C HIS A 33 6.32 3.43 -0.10
N ILE A 34 7.04 3.12 0.98
CA ILE A 34 7.74 1.84 1.14
C ILE A 34 6.85 0.94 1.97
N ILE A 35 6.59 -0.27 1.50
CA ILE A 35 5.81 -1.29 2.21
C ILE A 35 6.78 -2.38 2.65
N ASN A 36 6.85 -2.63 3.96
CA ASN A 36 7.71 -3.64 4.57
C ASN A 36 6.86 -4.71 5.26
N GLY A 37 7.13 -5.99 4.94
CA GLY A 37 6.44 -7.15 5.51
C GLY A 37 7.34 -8.10 6.30
N HIS A 38 8.56 -7.68 6.65
CA HIS A 38 9.53 -8.60 7.28
C HIS A 38 9.69 -8.44 8.80
N ILE A 39 9.53 -7.23 9.32
CA ILE A 39 9.72 -6.94 10.75
C ILE A 39 8.37 -6.66 11.37
N PRO A 40 7.86 -7.52 12.29
CA PRO A 40 6.56 -7.33 12.87
C PRO A 40 6.48 -6.11 13.77
N VAL A 41 5.34 -5.42 13.73
CA VAL A 41 5.02 -4.28 14.59
C VAL A 41 4.64 -4.79 15.98
N GLU A 42 5.26 -4.23 17.02
CA GLU A 42 4.95 -4.54 18.42
C GLU A 42 3.81 -3.63 18.95
N SER A 43 2.58 -3.84 18.45
CA SER A 43 1.41 -3.00 18.81
C SER A 43 1.14 -2.95 20.31
N LYS A 44 1.45 -4.02 21.06
CA LYS A 44 1.37 -4.03 22.54
C LYS A 44 2.26 -2.99 23.20
N LYS A 45 3.34 -2.59 22.54
CA LYS A 45 4.24 -1.54 23.03
C LYS A 45 3.87 -0.15 22.51
N GLY A 46 2.75 -0.02 21.80
CA GLY A 46 2.30 1.22 21.21
C GLY A 46 2.99 1.58 19.89
N GLU A 47 3.69 0.61 19.27
CA GLU A 47 4.32 0.84 17.97
C GLU A 47 3.27 0.98 16.87
N SER A 48 3.42 2.01 16.02
CA SER A 48 2.54 2.24 14.87
C SER A 48 3.08 1.53 13.62
N PRO A 49 2.20 0.91 12.80
CA PRO A 49 2.58 0.39 11.48
C PRO A 49 2.86 1.51 10.46
N ILE A 50 2.44 2.74 10.74
CA ILE A 50 2.65 3.90 9.89
C ILE A 50 3.82 4.68 10.46
N LYS A 51 4.91 4.81 9.68
CA LYS A 51 6.14 5.50 10.07
C LYS A 51 6.52 6.56 9.03
N CYS A 52 7.40 7.48 9.41
CA CYS A 52 7.92 8.53 8.53
C CYS A 52 6.81 9.30 7.81
N ASN A 53 5.82 9.78 8.55
CA ASN A 53 4.66 10.51 8.01
C ASN A 53 3.91 9.78 6.88
N GLY A 54 3.81 8.45 6.98
CA GLY A 54 3.13 7.63 5.98
C GLY A 54 4.03 7.08 4.87
N LYS A 55 5.26 7.54 4.75
CA LYS A 55 6.19 7.07 3.71
C LYS A 55 6.70 5.65 3.90
N LEU A 56 6.65 5.13 5.13
CA LEU A 56 6.98 3.74 5.44
C LEU A 56 5.81 3.07 6.14
N LEU A 57 5.34 1.98 5.55
CA LEU A 57 4.24 1.16 6.06
C LEU A 57 4.75 -0.22 6.41
N ILE A 58 4.53 -0.66 7.64
CA ILE A 58 4.91 -1.99 8.11
C ILE A 58 3.63 -2.81 8.20
N ILE A 59 3.51 -3.83 7.34
CA ILE A 59 2.31 -4.67 7.25
C ILE A 59 2.50 -6.05 7.89
N ASP A 60 3.66 -6.32 8.49
CA ASP A 60 3.87 -7.54 9.26
C ASP A 60 3.31 -7.39 10.67
N GLY A 61 2.26 -8.15 10.94
CA GLY A 61 1.65 -8.23 12.27
C GLY A 61 1.97 -9.52 13.01
N GLY A 62 2.82 -10.38 12.41
CA GLY A 62 3.11 -11.68 12.98
C GLY A 62 1.90 -12.61 12.96
N PHE A 63 1.41 -12.99 11.77
CA PHE A 63 0.23 -13.85 11.58
C PHE A 63 0.32 -15.19 12.32
N SER A 64 1.54 -15.67 12.58
CA SER A 64 1.73 -16.90 13.33
C SER A 64 1.24 -16.75 14.77
N LYS A 65 0.45 -17.71 15.23
CA LYS A 65 -0.09 -17.77 16.61
C LYS A 65 1.02 -17.58 17.68
N ALA A 66 2.24 -18.03 17.39
CA ALA A 66 3.39 -17.86 18.27
C ALA A 66 3.82 -16.39 18.44
N TYR A 67 3.59 -15.54 17.45
CA TYR A 67 3.96 -14.12 17.47
C TYR A 67 2.86 -13.23 18.03
N GLN A 68 1.58 -13.62 17.92
CA GLN A 68 0.44 -12.83 18.39
C GLN A 68 0.55 -12.45 19.87
N GLY A 69 1.17 -13.30 20.66
CA GLY A 69 1.49 -13.01 22.06
C GLY A 69 2.40 -11.79 22.26
N LYS A 70 3.31 -11.55 21.33
CA LYS A 70 4.26 -10.42 21.35
C LYS A 70 3.70 -9.19 20.66
N THR A 71 3.11 -9.35 19.49
CA THR A 71 2.59 -8.25 18.65
C THR A 71 1.28 -7.69 19.16
N GLY A 72 0.40 -8.54 19.68
CA GLY A 72 -0.92 -8.14 20.19
C GLY A 72 -2.00 -8.02 19.13
N ILE A 73 -1.70 -8.36 17.87
CA ILE A 73 -2.64 -8.38 16.74
C ILE A 73 -2.47 -9.66 15.94
N ALA A 74 -3.48 -10.00 15.12
CA ALA A 74 -3.42 -11.13 14.20
C ALA A 74 -2.69 -10.79 12.90
N GLY A 75 -2.62 -9.53 12.52
CA GLY A 75 -1.95 -9.06 11.32
C GLY A 75 -2.50 -7.75 10.80
N TYR A 76 -1.90 -7.29 9.70
CA TYR A 76 -2.36 -6.10 8.97
C TYR A 76 -2.78 -6.45 7.56
N THR A 77 -3.80 -5.76 7.07
CA THR A 77 -4.16 -5.75 5.64
C THR A 77 -4.01 -4.34 5.12
N LEU A 78 -3.22 -4.17 4.07
CA LEU A 78 -3.13 -2.91 3.35
C LEU A 78 -4.22 -2.86 2.30
N ILE A 79 -5.06 -1.84 2.35
CA ILE A 79 -6.18 -1.62 1.44
C ILE A 79 -5.89 -0.35 0.64
N TYR A 80 -5.72 -0.52 -0.67
CA TYR A 80 -5.60 0.60 -1.61
C TYR A 80 -6.86 0.69 -2.46
N ASN A 81 -7.42 1.88 -2.55
CA ASN A 81 -8.57 2.17 -3.41
C ASN A 81 -8.46 3.56 -4.02
N SER A 82 -9.46 3.94 -4.81
CA SER A 82 -9.47 5.23 -5.52
C SER A 82 -9.54 6.47 -4.62
N TYR A 83 -9.69 6.31 -3.31
CA TYR A 83 -9.71 7.40 -2.34
C TYR A 83 -8.47 7.43 -1.44
N GLY A 84 -7.59 6.44 -1.54
CA GLY A 84 -6.34 6.43 -0.80
C GLY A 84 -5.97 5.08 -0.23
N LEU A 85 -5.20 5.11 0.85
CA LEU A 85 -4.51 3.99 1.45
C LEU A 85 -4.92 3.83 2.93
N VAL A 86 -5.34 2.64 3.30
CA VAL A 86 -5.81 2.30 4.65
C VAL A 86 -5.13 1.02 5.12
N ILE A 87 -4.70 0.98 6.37
CA ILE A 87 -4.25 -0.24 7.05
C ILE A 87 -5.37 -0.73 7.96
N ALA A 88 -5.83 -1.96 7.77
CA ALA A 88 -6.71 -2.65 8.70
C ALA A 88 -5.87 -3.54 9.63
N ALA A 89 -5.90 -3.25 10.92
CA ALA A 89 -5.29 -4.07 11.96
C ALA A 89 -6.33 -5.06 12.48
N HIS A 90 -6.03 -6.36 12.39
CA HIS A 90 -6.93 -7.43 12.80
C HIS A 90 -6.66 -7.87 14.22
N GLU A 91 -7.72 -7.97 15.03
CA GLU A 91 -7.62 -8.55 16.37
C GLU A 91 -7.33 -10.06 16.30
N PRO A 92 -6.62 -10.62 17.29
CA PRO A 92 -6.38 -12.06 17.36
C PRO A 92 -7.71 -12.84 17.44
N PHE A 93 -7.82 -13.86 16.60
CA PHE A 93 -8.93 -14.80 16.67
C PHE A 93 -8.69 -15.81 17.81
N GLU A 94 -9.59 -15.86 18.79
CA GLU A 94 -9.44 -16.71 19.96
C GLU A 94 -9.78 -18.18 19.66
N SER A 95 -11.03 -18.46 19.31
CA SER A 95 -11.48 -19.80 18.88
C SER A 95 -12.84 -19.74 18.18
N VAL A 96 -13.14 -20.78 17.40
CA VAL A 96 -14.45 -20.93 16.73
C VAL A 96 -15.58 -21.06 17.76
N GLU A 97 -15.36 -21.86 18.81
CA GLU A 97 -16.35 -22.12 19.86
C GLU A 97 -16.75 -20.82 20.54
N LYS A 98 -15.76 -19.97 20.87
CA LYS A 98 -16.01 -18.71 21.54
C LYS A 98 -16.72 -17.71 20.63
N ALA A 99 -16.31 -17.64 19.36
CA ALA A 99 -16.96 -16.79 18.36
C ALA A 99 -18.44 -17.17 18.17
N VAL A 100 -18.74 -18.46 18.10
CA VAL A 100 -20.12 -18.96 17.95
C VAL A 100 -20.96 -18.75 19.23
N GLN A 101 -20.40 -19.02 20.40
CA GLN A 101 -21.12 -18.89 21.67
C GLN A 101 -21.43 -17.45 22.05
N GLU A 102 -20.49 -16.54 21.78
CA GLU A 102 -20.61 -15.13 22.16
C GLU A 102 -21.15 -14.24 21.02
N GLY A 103 -21.33 -14.82 19.81
CA GLY A 103 -21.74 -14.08 18.63
C GLY A 103 -20.74 -12.97 18.24
N ARG A 104 -19.47 -13.17 18.60
CA ARG A 104 -18.42 -12.17 18.33
C ARG A 104 -17.89 -12.32 16.92
N ASP A 105 -17.87 -11.21 16.21
CA ASP A 105 -17.12 -11.07 14.95
C ASP A 105 -15.66 -10.68 15.21
N VAL A 106 -14.80 -10.94 14.26
CA VAL A 106 -13.40 -10.48 14.30
C VAL A 106 -13.38 -8.99 14.01
N HIS A 107 -13.04 -8.18 15.01
CA HIS A 107 -12.93 -6.75 14.84
C HIS A 107 -11.63 -6.35 14.15
N SER A 108 -11.72 -5.31 13.34
CA SER A 108 -10.56 -4.71 12.68
C SER A 108 -10.57 -3.21 12.92
N HIS A 109 -9.43 -2.68 13.35
CA HIS A 109 -9.24 -1.24 13.47
C HIS A 109 -8.65 -0.70 12.17
N ARG A 110 -9.24 0.37 11.63
CA ARG A 110 -8.76 1.00 10.41
C ARG A 110 -7.89 2.21 10.74
N LEU A 111 -6.67 2.21 10.20
CA LEU A 111 -5.73 3.31 10.28
C LEU A 111 -5.65 3.95 8.90
N LEU A 112 -6.03 5.21 8.82
CA LEU A 112 -5.95 5.97 7.59
C LEU A 112 -4.50 6.39 7.35
N VAL A 113 -3.93 6.01 6.20
CA VAL A 113 -2.59 6.39 5.78
C VAL A 113 -2.65 7.61 4.87
N GLU A 114 -3.47 7.51 3.82
CA GLU A 114 -3.65 8.54 2.82
C GLU A 114 -5.14 8.63 2.44
N HIS A 115 -5.63 9.86 2.31
CA HIS A 115 -6.96 10.11 1.77
C HIS A 115 -6.91 11.27 0.80
N VAL A 116 -7.35 11.03 -0.44
CA VAL A 116 -7.46 12.06 -1.46
C VAL A 116 -8.90 12.56 -1.57
N VAL A 117 -9.06 13.88 -1.61
CA VAL A 117 -10.38 14.52 -1.74
C VAL A 117 -11.01 14.20 -3.09
N LYS A 118 -10.20 14.21 -4.16
CA LYS A 118 -10.63 13.85 -5.50
C LYS A 118 -10.31 12.40 -5.78
N ARG A 119 -11.32 11.62 -6.11
CA ARG A 119 -11.17 10.22 -6.48
C ARG A 119 -10.17 10.04 -7.62
N LYS A 120 -9.14 9.21 -7.42
CA LYS A 120 -8.21 8.79 -8.47
C LYS A 120 -8.93 7.80 -9.41
N THR A 121 -8.81 8.04 -10.71
CA THR A 121 -9.35 7.17 -11.76
C THR A 121 -8.23 6.50 -12.54
N VAL A 122 -8.56 5.53 -13.41
CA VAL A 122 -7.57 4.92 -14.29
C VAL A 122 -6.86 5.97 -15.15
N ALA A 123 -7.57 7.02 -15.57
CA ALA A 123 -7.01 8.11 -16.36
C ALA A 123 -5.88 8.88 -15.64
N ASP A 124 -5.86 8.87 -14.31
CA ASP A 124 -4.85 9.56 -13.50
C ASP A 124 -3.58 8.70 -13.33
N THR A 125 -3.59 7.44 -13.75
CA THR A 125 -2.44 6.51 -13.67
C THR A 125 -1.54 6.61 -14.90
N ASP A 126 -0.30 6.08 -14.81
CA ASP A 126 0.62 5.99 -15.95
C ASP A 126 0.04 5.17 -17.09
N VAL A 127 -0.60 4.06 -16.77
CA VAL A 127 -1.29 3.21 -17.75
C VAL A 127 -2.44 3.96 -18.41
N GLY A 128 -3.22 4.72 -17.63
CA GLY A 128 -4.31 5.54 -18.16
C GLY A 128 -3.82 6.63 -19.11
N ARG A 129 -2.70 7.29 -18.79
CA ARG A 129 -2.05 8.27 -19.69
C ARG A 129 -1.59 7.63 -20.99
N SER A 130 -0.93 6.48 -20.94
CA SER A 130 -0.53 5.73 -22.13
C SER A 130 -1.71 5.33 -23.01
N ILE A 131 -2.81 4.87 -22.40
CA ILE A 131 -4.04 4.55 -23.13
C ILE A 131 -4.62 5.80 -23.83
N GLN A 132 -4.63 6.94 -23.16
CA GLN A 132 -5.11 8.19 -23.75
C GLN A 132 -4.25 8.65 -24.93
N GLU A 133 -2.94 8.46 -24.87
CA GLU A 133 -2.03 8.74 -25.99
C GLU A 133 -2.34 7.84 -27.17
N ASN A 134 -2.47 6.53 -26.94
CA ASN A 134 -2.83 5.57 -27.98
C ASN A 134 -4.19 5.89 -28.63
N ILE A 135 -5.18 6.31 -27.85
CA ILE A 135 -6.49 6.73 -28.38
C ILE A 135 -6.31 7.93 -29.31
N ARG A 136 -5.55 8.96 -28.90
CA ARG A 136 -5.30 10.13 -29.76
C ARG A 136 -4.58 9.78 -31.06
N GLU A 137 -3.65 8.83 -31.02
CA GLU A 137 -2.94 8.36 -32.22
C GLU A 137 -3.90 7.61 -33.18
N LEU A 138 -4.76 6.74 -32.63
CA LEU A 138 -5.76 6.03 -33.41
C LEU A 138 -6.81 6.98 -34.01
N GLU A 139 -7.21 8.01 -33.30
CA GLU A 139 -8.11 9.06 -33.84
C GLU A 139 -7.47 9.80 -35.00
N LYS A 140 -6.19 10.16 -34.91
CA LYS A 140 -5.43 10.79 -36.01
C LYS A 140 -5.32 9.86 -37.20
N LEU A 141 -5.03 8.58 -36.97
CA LEU A 141 -4.95 7.57 -38.00
C LEU A 141 -6.31 7.42 -38.73
N LEU A 142 -7.39 7.32 -37.98
CA LEU A 142 -8.74 7.23 -38.51
C LEU A 142 -9.09 8.46 -39.36
N GLN A 143 -8.70 9.66 -38.91
CA GLN A 143 -8.88 10.88 -39.65
C GLN A 143 -8.12 10.86 -40.98
N ALA A 144 -6.83 10.44 -40.95
CA ALA A 144 -5.99 10.34 -42.15
C ALA A 144 -6.58 9.38 -43.24
N TYR A 145 -7.18 8.27 -42.81
CA TYR A 145 -7.92 7.37 -43.73
C TYR A 145 -9.15 8.04 -44.29
N ARG A 146 -9.94 8.74 -43.50
CA ARG A 146 -11.16 9.44 -43.96
C ARG A 146 -10.86 10.57 -44.94
N GLU A 147 -9.72 11.23 -44.75
CA GLU A 147 -9.26 12.32 -45.63
C GLU A 147 -8.51 11.81 -46.86
N GLY A 148 -8.29 10.50 -46.99
CA GLY A 148 -7.58 9.90 -48.11
C GLY A 148 -6.06 10.13 -48.10
N ALA A 149 -5.51 10.60 -46.98
CA ALA A 149 -4.07 10.79 -46.80
C ALA A 149 -3.32 9.45 -46.69
N ILE A 150 -4.02 8.41 -46.27
CA ILE A 150 -3.53 7.02 -46.22
C ILE A 150 -4.47 6.17 -47.05
N VAL A 151 -3.92 5.46 -48.03
CA VAL A 151 -4.66 4.51 -48.84
C VAL A 151 -4.28 3.11 -48.44
N GLU A 152 -5.27 2.24 -48.24
CA GLU A 152 -5.03 0.82 -47.97
C GLU A 152 -4.44 0.18 -49.24
N ASN A 153 -3.25 -0.34 -49.15
CA ASN A 153 -2.67 -1.14 -50.22
C ASN A 153 -3.33 -2.52 -50.19
N ALA A 154 -4.14 -2.80 -51.20
CA ALA A 154 -4.79 -4.08 -51.40
C ALA A 154 -3.79 -5.21 -51.70
#